data_a34c8ffa16f98814107a6fbb805d1fa9
#
_entry.id   a34c8ffa16f98814107a6fbb805d1fa9
#
_cell.length_a   1.000
_cell.length_b   1.000
_cell.length_c   1.000
_cell.angle_alpha   90.00
_cell.angle_beta   90.00
_cell.angle_gamma   90.00
#
_symmetry.space_group_name_H-M   'P 1'
#
loop_
_entity.id
_entity.type
_entity.pdbx_description
1 polymer ?
#
loop_
_entity_poly.entity_id
_entity_poly.type
_entity_poly.pdbx_seq_one_letter_code
_entity_poly.pdbx_strand_id
1 'polypeptide(L)'
;MEIAPLGPPNSSVTMPDFLAADVQRRGRRVRLAAGQHLLHCGQGVDVFAVLVSGVLRVYANGDNGREITLYSVAPGECCMINVMCLIAGVRCPAAAVAEEPAAVILFPRRIFLDWLDQRTDFRAYVFGIMADRVGAMMALVEEVAFQRLDCRLAAYLCQRAGSDGKLATTHDAIAADLGTAREVVSRHLKSFERRGAVALGRGSIRVKNAACLRDLAVGAGASPDHP
;
A
#
# COMPACT_ATOMS: atom_id res chain seq x y z
N MET A 1 -0.28 -0.31 15.54
CA MET A 1 -0.14 0.56 14.36
C MET A 1 -0.91 -0.13 13.25
N GLU A 2 -2.06 0.40 12.93
CA GLU A 2 -2.91 -0.12 11.85
C GLU A 2 -2.38 0.49 10.54
N ILE A 3 -1.84 -0.36 9.68
CA ILE A 3 -1.42 0.07 8.35
C ILE A 3 -2.70 0.19 7.53
N ALA A 4 -3.01 1.38 7.04
CA ALA A 4 -4.15 1.56 6.16
C ALA A 4 -4.03 0.62 4.95
N PRO A 5 -5.13 -0.07 4.57
CA PRO A 5 -5.09 -0.95 3.41
C PRO A 5 -4.76 -0.12 2.16
N LEU A 6 -4.00 -0.73 1.24
CA LEU A 6 -3.79 -0.14 -0.08
C LEU A 6 -5.16 0.13 -0.69
N GLY A 7 -5.46 1.39 -0.93
CA GLY A 7 -6.68 1.82 -1.62
C GLY A 7 -6.84 1.13 -2.99
N PRO A 8 -8.00 1.28 -3.65
CA PRO A 8 -8.13 0.84 -5.03
C PRO A 8 -6.97 1.45 -5.83
N PRO A 9 -6.36 0.70 -6.75
CA PRO A 9 -5.29 1.25 -7.57
C PRO A 9 -5.83 2.48 -8.28
N ASN A 10 -5.02 3.52 -8.33
CA ASN A 10 -5.28 4.71 -9.16
C ASN A 10 -5.08 4.28 -10.64
N SER A 11 -5.69 3.16 -11.02
CA SER A 11 -5.38 2.49 -12.28
C SER A 11 -6.02 3.21 -13.44
N SER A 12 -5.17 3.81 -14.25
CA SER A 12 -5.44 4.10 -15.65
C SER A 12 -5.60 2.82 -16.50
N VAL A 13 -5.56 1.64 -15.87
CA VAL A 13 -5.59 0.33 -16.55
C VAL A 13 -7.03 -0.06 -16.80
N THR A 14 -7.49 0.19 -18.01
CA THR A 14 -8.84 -0.17 -18.46
C THR A 14 -8.89 -1.64 -18.87
N MET A 15 -9.95 -2.34 -18.46
CA MET A 15 -10.21 -3.71 -18.92
C MET A 15 -10.33 -3.75 -20.45
N PRO A 16 -9.61 -4.67 -21.14
CA PRO A 16 -9.68 -4.77 -22.59
C PRO A 16 -11.09 -5.09 -23.10
N ASP A 17 -11.51 -4.49 -24.19
CA ASP A 17 -12.86 -4.65 -24.76
C ASP A 17 -13.22 -6.10 -25.05
N PHE A 18 -12.25 -6.90 -25.53
CA PHE A 18 -12.50 -8.33 -25.79
C PHE A 18 -12.85 -9.08 -24.52
N LEU A 19 -12.25 -8.72 -23.38
CA LEU A 19 -12.52 -9.37 -22.10
C LEU A 19 -13.96 -9.08 -21.66
N ALA A 20 -14.45 -7.87 -21.89
CA ALA A 20 -15.85 -7.51 -21.68
C ALA A 20 -16.79 -8.34 -22.57
N ALA A 21 -16.41 -8.63 -23.82
CA ALA A 21 -17.17 -9.48 -24.72
C ALA A 21 -17.11 -10.97 -24.34
N ASP A 22 -15.93 -11.49 -23.98
CA ASP A 22 -15.74 -12.89 -23.57
C ASP A 22 -16.32 -13.20 -22.18
N VAL A 23 -16.43 -12.19 -21.32
CA VAL A 23 -17.16 -12.24 -20.04
C VAL A 23 -18.59 -12.80 -20.27
N GLN A 24 -19.25 -12.37 -21.33
CA GLN A 24 -20.61 -12.82 -21.63
C GLN A 24 -20.67 -14.20 -22.32
N ARG A 25 -19.62 -14.61 -23.02
CA ARG A 25 -19.63 -15.81 -23.87
C ARG A 25 -18.99 -17.04 -23.24
N ARG A 26 -17.91 -16.88 -22.48
CA ARG A 26 -17.07 -17.99 -22.01
C ARG A 26 -16.90 -18.02 -20.49
N GLY A 27 -17.26 -16.95 -19.80
CA GLY A 27 -17.12 -16.83 -18.36
C GLY A 27 -18.32 -17.42 -17.61
N ARG A 28 -18.05 -18.12 -16.52
CA ARG A 28 -19.07 -18.55 -15.58
C ARG A 28 -19.32 -17.46 -14.54
N ARG A 29 -20.50 -16.87 -14.56
CA ARG A 29 -20.90 -15.88 -13.55
C ARG A 29 -21.22 -16.57 -12.23
N VAL A 30 -20.64 -16.06 -11.14
CA VAL A 30 -20.87 -16.54 -9.78
C VAL A 30 -21.24 -15.33 -8.92
N ARG A 31 -22.24 -15.50 -8.07
CA ARG A 31 -22.63 -14.52 -7.04
C ARG A 31 -21.99 -14.95 -5.72
N LEU A 32 -21.46 -14.00 -4.99
CA LEU A 32 -20.91 -14.18 -3.66
C LEU A 32 -21.79 -13.39 -2.68
N ALA A 33 -22.20 -14.01 -1.61
CA ALA A 33 -22.80 -13.32 -0.49
C ALA A 33 -21.74 -12.54 0.29
N ALA A 34 -22.14 -11.52 1.05
CA ALA A 34 -21.22 -10.86 1.99
C ALA A 34 -20.60 -11.90 2.94
N GLY A 35 -19.29 -11.82 3.16
CA GLY A 35 -18.51 -12.79 3.93
C GLY A 35 -18.11 -14.06 3.18
N GLN A 36 -18.58 -14.27 1.95
CA GLN A 36 -18.22 -15.44 1.17
C GLN A 36 -16.84 -15.27 0.51
N HIS A 37 -16.00 -16.29 0.61
CA HIS A 37 -14.66 -16.27 0.05
C HIS A 37 -14.66 -16.64 -1.44
N LEU A 38 -13.91 -15.87 -2.21
CA LEU A 38 -13.50 -16.22 -3.58
C LEU A 38 -12.24 -17.09 -3.56
N LEU A 39 -11.30 -16.79 -2.65
CA LEU A 39 -10.03 -17.49 -2.48
C LEU A 39 -9.75 -17.72 -1.00
N HIS A 40 -9.21 -18.89 -0.67
CA HIS A 40 -8.71 -19.21 0.65
C HIS A 40 -7.18 -19.30 0.65
N CYS A 41 -6.56 -18.88 1.76
CA CYS A 41 -5.13 -19.07 1.97
C CYS A 41 -4.76 -20.56 1.87
N GLY A 42 -3.66 -20.88 1.20
CA GLY A 42 -3.20 -22.26 0.97
C GLY A 42 -3.92 -23.02 -0.14
N GLN A 43 -4.98 -22.47 -0.73
CA GLN A 43 -5.73 -23.09 -1.83
C GLN A 43 -4.96 -23.02 -3.15
N GLY A 44 -5.07 -24.08 -3.99
CA GLY A 44 -4.67 -24.03 -5.40
C GLY A 44 -5.67 -23.19 -6.21
N VAL A 45 -5.19 -22.49 -7.23
CA VAL A 45 -5.99 -21.59 -8.06
C VAL A 45 -6.04 -22.10 -9.51
N ASP A 46 -7.24 -22.47 -9.97
CA ASP A 46 -7.48 -23.00 -11.31
C ASP A 46 -8.42 -22.13 -12.14
N VAL A 47 -8.85 -20.99 -11.60
CA VAL A 47 -9.76 -20.06 -12.27
C VAL A 47 -9.24 -18.64 -12.18
N PHE A 48 -9.31 -17.92 -13.29
CA PHE A 48 -9.12 -16.47 -13.37
C PHE A 48 -10.44 -15.78 -13.03
N ALA A 49 -10.42 -14.82 -12.14
CA ALA A 49 -11.61 -14.13 -11.67
C ALA A 49 -11.56 -12.62 -11.98
N VAL A 50 -12.65 -12.10 -12.56
CA VAL A 50 -12.89 -10.67 -12.78
C VAL A 50 -14.09 -10.26 -11.95
N LEU A 51 -13.96 -9.19 -11.16
CA LEU A 51 -15.06 -8.64 -10.38
C LEU A 51 -15.96 -7.78 -11.27
N VAL A 52 -17.27 -8.02 -11.22
CA VAL A 52 -18.28 -7.29 -12.01
C VAL A 52 -19.02 -6.28 -11.15
N SER A 53 -19.33 -6.67 -9.91
CA SER A 53 -20.02 -5.78 -8.94
C SER A 53 -19.65 -6.17 -7.52
N GLY A 54 -19.82 -5.24 -6.58
CA GLY A 54 -19.43 -5.40 -5.18
C GLY A 54 -17.96 -5.08 -4.95
N VAL A 55 -17.44 -5.45 -3.78
CA VAL A 55 -16.05 -5.25 -3.36
C VAL A 55 -15.49 -6.55 -2.80
N LEU A 56 -14.27 -6.92 -3.21
CA LEU A 56 -13.53 -8.01 -2.59
C LEU A 56 -12.38 -7.43 -1.76
N ARG A 57 -12.33 -7.81 -0.49
CA ARG A 57 -11.20 -7.53 0.41
C ARG A 57 -10.20 -8.67 0.32
N VAL A 58 -8.94 -8.34 0.04
CA VAL A 58 -7.83 -9.29 0.04
C VAL A 58 -7.03 -9.09 1.31
N TYR A 59 -6.82 -10.18 2.07
CA TYR A 59 -6.16 -10.12 3.37
C TYR A 59 -5.25 -11.32 3.59
N ALA A 60 -4.25 -11.13 4.45
CA ALA A 60 -3.38 -12.19 4.96
C ALA A 60 -3.62 -12.36 6.46
N ASN A 61 -3.45 -13.58 6.94
CA ASN A 61 -3.47 -13.90 8.37
C ASN A 61 -2.05 -13.77 8.93
N GLY A 62 -1.90 -12.98 9.97
CA GLY A 62 -0.67 -12.95 10.76
C GLY A 62 -0.57 -14.17 11.68
N ASP A 63 0.65 -14.45 12.16
CA ASP A 63 0.94 -15.59 13.06
C ASP A 63 0.15 -15.54 14.39
N ASN A 64 -0.33 -14.36 14.76
CA ASN A 64 -1.17 -14.12 15.94
C ASN A 64 -2.67 -14.23 15.67
N GLY A 65 -3.08 -14.70 14.49
CA GLY A 65 -4.48 -14.82 14.06
C GLY A 65 -5.16 -13.50 13.66
N ARG A 66 -4.44 -12.37 13.66
CA ARG A 66 -4.99 -11.09 13.19
C ARG A 66 -4.95 -11.02 11.67
N GLU A 67 -6.06 -10.60 11.09
CA GLU A 67 -6.13 -10.31 9.65
C GLU A 67 -5.50 -8.95 9.34
N ILE A 68 -4.70 -8.92 8.29
CA ILE A 68 -4.15 -7.68 7.73
C ILE A 68 -4.71 -7.53 6.32
N THR A 69 -5.53 -6.51 6.09
CA THR A 69 -6.03 -6.18 4.77
C THR A 69 -4.88 -5.69 3.90
N LEU A 70 -4.66 -6.37 2.78
CA LEU A 70 -3.62 -6.02 1.82
C LEU A 70 -4.13 -4.97 0.84
N TYR A 71 -5.31 -5.21 0.26
CA TYR A 71 -5.99 -4.30 -0.66
C TYR A 71 -7.43 -4.74 -0.91
N SER A 72 -8.22 -3.86 -1.56
CA SER A 72 -9.54 -4.16 -2.10
C SER A 72 -9.51 -4.24 -3.62
N VAL A 73 -10.42 -5.02 -4.19
CA VAL A 73 -10.64 -5.16 -5.64
C VAL A 73 -11.98 -4.54 -5.97
N ALA A 74 -11.99 -3.65 -6.96
CA ALA A 74 -13.19 -2.94 -7.44
C ALA A 74 -13.77 -3.58 -8.71
N PRO A 75 -15.02 -3.24 -9.08
CA PRO A 75 -15.63 -3.70 -10.32
C PRO A 75 -14.78 -3.34 -11.55
N GLY A 76 -14.62 -4.29 -12.47
CA GLY A 76 -13.75 -4.17 -13.65
C GLY A 76 -12.31 -4.60 -13.40
N GLU A 77 -11.95 -4.91 -12.17
CA GLU A 77 -10.60 -5.37 -11.81
C GLU A 77 -10.53 -6.89 -11.63
N CYS A 78 -9.30 -7.42 -11.71
CA CYS A 78 -9.00 -8.78 -11.31
C CYS A 78 -8.16 -8.78 -10.01
N CYS A 79 -8.29 -9.83 -9.24
CA CYS A 79 -7.50 -10.01 -8.03
C CYS A 79 -6.04 -10.34 -8.40
N MET A 80 -5.09 -9.46 -8.06
CA MET A 80 -3.67 -9.64 -8.39
C MET A 80 -3.11 -10.96 -7.83
N ILE A 81 -3.47 -11.33 -6.60
CA ILE A 81 -3.01 -12.60 -6.01
C ILE A 81 -3.55 -13.79 -6.81
N ASN A 82 -4.80 -13.74 -7.29
CA ASN A 82 -5.35 -14.74 -8.19
C ASN A 82 -4.50 -14.89 -9.47
N VAL A 83 -4.18 -13.76 -10.10
CA VAL A 83 -3.33 -13.71 -11.30
C VAL A 83 -1.94 -14.29 -11.03
N MET A 84 -1.29 -13.88 -9.94
CA MET A 84 0.05 -14.37 -9.57
C MET A 84 0.06 -15.89 -9.36
N CYS A 85 -0.94 -16.43 -8.64
CA CYS A 85 -1.05 -17.87 -8.42
C CYS A 85 -1.27 -18.66 -9.71
N LEU A 86 -2.06 -18.10 -10.64
CA LEU A 86 -2.28 -18.71 -11.95
C LEU A 86 -1.01 -18.75 -12.81
N ILE A 87 -0.22 -17.68 -12.82
CA ILE A 87 1.04 -17.60 -13.58
C ILE A 87 2.09 -18.53 -12.95
N ALA A 88 2.32 -18.38 -11.63
CA ALA A 88 3.39 -19.09 -10.94
C ALA A 88 3.05 -20.55 -10.61
N GLY A 89 1.78 -20.96 -10.67
CA GLY A 89 1.35 -22.29 -10.28
C GLY A 89 1.50 -22.59 -8.78
N VAL A 90 1.50 -21.55 -7.94
CA VAL A 90 1.66 -21.66 -6.49
C VAL A 90 0.33 -21.60 -5.76
N ARG A 91 0.32 -22.05 -4.50
CA ARG A 91 -0.84 -21.92 -3.62
C ARG A 91 -1.03 -20.46 -3.21
N CYS A 92 -2.29 -20.07 -2.99
CA CYS A 92 -2.64 -18.70 -2.66
C CYS A 92 -2.07 -18.31 -1.28
N PRO A 93 -1.26 -17.24 -1.17
CA PRO A 93 -0.67 -16.82 0.11
C PRO A 93 -1.63 -15.98 0.96
N ALA A 94 -2.79 -15.61 0.43
CA ALA A 94 -3.77 -14.76 1.09
C ALA A 94 -5.21 -15.22 0.77
N ALA A 95 -6.19 -14.64 1.43
CA ALA A 95 -7.59 -14.88 1.17
C ALA A 95 -8.24 -13.68 0.47
N ALA A 96 -9.33 -13.92 -0.28
CA ALA A 96 -10.17 -12.87 -0.86
C ALA A 96 -11.62 -13.14 -0.48
N VAL A 97 -12.28 -12.19 0.18
CA VAL A 97 -13.64 -12.28 0.72
C VAL A 97 -14.50 -11.13 0.20
N ALA A 98 -15.75 -11.42 -0.10
CA ALA A 98 -16.72 -10.39 -0.47
C ALA A 98 -17.13 -9.58 0.76
N GLU A 99 -16.90 -8.26 0.75
CA GLU A 99 -17.33 -7.36 1.85
C GLU A 99 -18.84 -7.10 1.79
N GLU A 100 -19.40 -7.13 0.58
CA GLU A 100 -20.81 -6.95 0.29
C GLU A 100 -21.24 -7.97 -0.78
N PRO A 101 -22.52 -8.12 -1.11
CA PRO A 101 -22.95 -9.00 -2.20
C PRO A 101 -22.22 -8.65 -3.51
N ALA A 102 -21.48 -9.59 -4.04
CA ALA A 102 -20.60 -9.39 -5.18
C ALA A 102 -20.93 -10.35 -6.33
N ALA A 103 -20.56 -9.98 -7.55
CA ALA A 103 -20.62 -10.84 -8.71
C ALA A 103 -19.24 -10.90 -9.37
N VAL A 104 -18.76 -12.11 -9.62
CA VAL A 104 -17.50 -12.39 -10.30
C VAL A 104 -17.75 -13.25 -11.54
N ILE A 105 -16.87 -13.12 -12.53
CA ILE A 105 -16.83 -13.99 -13.67
C ILE A 105 -15.56 -14.80 -13.62
N LEU A 106 -15.71 -16.10 -13.72
CA LEU A 106 -14.64 -17.08 -13.62
C LEU A 106 -14.33 -17.66 -15.00
N PHE A 107 -13.05 -17.70 -15.34
CA PHE A 107 -12.53 -18.37 -16.53
C PHE A 107 -11.57 -19.48 -16.11
N PRO A 108 -11.60 -20.64 -16.75
CA PRO A 108 -10.60 -21.70 -16.52
C PRO A 108 -9.17 -21.19 -16.71
N ARG A 109 -8.23 -21.68 -15.90
CA ARG A 109 -6.79 -21.32 -15.98
C ARG A 109 -6.24 -21.41 -17.39
N ARG A 110 -6.66 -22.42 -18.16
CA ARG A 110 -6.22 -22.59 -19.55
C ARG A 110 -6.55 -21.38 -20.43
N ILE A 111 -7.77 -20.85 -20.31
CA ILE A 111 -8.20 -19.68 -21.10
C ILE A 111 -7.36 -18.44 -20.70
N PHE A 112 -7.10 -18.26 -19.42
CA PHE A 112 -6.24 -17.18 -18.93
C PHE A 112 -4.82 -17.26 -19.50
N LEU A 113 -4.22 -18.46 -19.50
CA LEU A 113 -2.88 -18.65 -20.05
C LEU A 113 -2.85 -18.48 -21.58
N ASP A 114 -3.86 -18.96 -22.29
CA ASP A 114 -3.98 -18.75 -23.74
C ASP A 114 -4.07 -17.24 -24.08
N TRP A 115 -4.85 -16.47 -23.31
CA TRP A 115 -4.91 -15.02 -23.51
C TRP A 115 -3.57 -14.34 -23.17
N LEU A 116 -2.92 -14.77 -22.11
CA LEU A 116 -1.62 -14.21 -21.72
C LEU A 116 -0.55 -14.47 -22.78
N ASP A 117 -0.61 -15.63 -23.46
CA ASP A 117 0.32 -15.98 -24.54
C ASP A 117 -0.01 -15.25 -25.85
N GLN A 118 -1.27 -15.24 -26.25
CA GLN A 118 -1.67 -14.84 -27.59
C GLN A 118 -2.09 -13.39 -27.74
N ARG A 119 -2.42 -12.67 -26.62
CA ARG A 119 -3.00 -11.33 -26.65
C ARG A 119 -2.13 -10.29 -25.96
N THR A 120 -1.59 -9.39 -26.77
CA THR A 120 -0.75 -8.29 -26.27
C THR A 120 -1.52 -7.31 -25.38
N ASP A 121 -2.79 -7.01 -25.73
CA ASP A 121 -3.68 -6.16 -24.95
C ASP A 121 -3.98 -6.74 -23.55
N PHE A 122 -4.19 -8.07 -23.47
CA PHE A 122 -4.38 -8.74 -22.18
C PHE A 122 -3.11 -8.78 -21.35
N ARG A 123 -1.95 -9.02 -21.97
CA ARG A 123 -0.65 -8.92 -21.27
C ARG A 123 -0.43 -7.54 -20.70
N ALA A 124 -0.67 -6.50 -21.50
CA ALA A 124 -0.54 -5.12 -21.05
C ALA A 124 -1.47 -4.81 -19.87
N TYR A 125 -2.73 -5.29 -19.91
CA TYR A 125 -3.69 -5.17 -18.81
C TYR A 125 -3.20 -5.85 -17.53
N VAL A 126 -2.78 -7.12 -17.62
CA VAL A 126 -2.30 -7.90 -16.45
C VAL A 126 -1.05 -7.28 -15.86
N PHE A 127 -0.04 -6.93 -16.68
CA PHE A 127 1.18 -6.31 -16.21
C PHE A 127 0.96 -4.88 -15.69
N GLY A 128 0.02 -4.14 -16.26
CA GLY A 128 -0.38 -2.82 -15.76
C GLY A 128 -0.91 -2.91 -14.34
N ILE A 129 -1.85 -3.82 -14.06
CA ILE A 129 -2.36 -4.05 -12.70
C ILE A 129 -1.23 -4.45 -11.74
N MET A 130 -0.31 -5.32 -12.17
CA MET A 130 0.83 -5.72 -11.34
C MET A 130 1.76 -4.54 -11.04
N ALA A 131 2.06 -3.71 -12.04
CA ALA A 131 2.91 -2.54 -11.89
C ALA A 131 2.29 -1.51 -10.93
N ASP A 132 0.99 -1.23 -11.07
CA ASP A 132 0.27 -0.32 -10.17
C ASP A 132 0.31 -0.82 -8.71
N ARG A 133 0.13 -2.12 -8.50
CA ARG A 133 0.19 -2.70 -7.14
C ARG A 133 1.58 -2.66 -6.55
N VAL A 134 2.62 -2.96 -7.34
CA VAL A 134 4.02 -2.83 -6.89
C VAL A 134 4.34 -1.37 -6.57
N GLY A 135 3.91 -0.42 -7.40
CA GLY A 135 4.07 1.01 -7.15
C GLY A 135 3.40 1.45 -5.84
N ALA A 136 2.17 1.02 -5.60
CA ALA A 136 1.44 1.31 -4.36
C ALA A 136 2.15 0.69 -3.12
N MET A 137 2.67 -0.53 -3.24
CA MET A 137 3.45 -1.15 -2.16
C MET A 137 4.76 -0.40 -1.90
N MET A 138 5.46 0.05 -2.94
CA MET A 138 6.67 0.88 -2.78
C MET A 138 6.36 2.20 -2.08
N ALA A 139 5.27 2.89 -2.47
CA ALA A 139 4.84 4.12 -1.82
C ALA A 139 4.52 3.90 -0.33
N LEU A 140 3.86 2.79 0.03
CA LEU A 140 3.58 2.44 1.42
C LEU A 140 4.87 2.17 2.21
N VAL A 141 5.83 1.45 1.63
CA VAL A 141 7.14 1.21 2.27
C VAL A 141 7.88 2.53 2.50
N GLU A 142 7.87 3.43 1.51
CA GLU A 142 8.43 4.77 1.66
C GLU A 142 7.74 5.55 2.78
N GLU A 143 6.41 5.58 2.81
CA GLU A 143 5.64 6.27 3.83
C GLU A 143 5.98 5.77 5.24
N VAL A 144 5.99 4.45 5.45
CA VAL A 144 6.36 3.83 6.74
C VAL A 144 7.81 4.16 7.10
N ALA A 145 8.74 4.13 6.14
CA ALA A 145 10.14 4.46 6.37
C ALA A 145 10.31 5.94 6.76
N PHE A 146 9.59 6.85 6.09
CA PHE A 146 9.66 8.28 6.37
C PHE A 146 8.99 8.64 7.71
N GLN A 147 7.83 8.06 8.04
CA GLN A 147 7.20 8.27 9.35
C GLN A 147 8.13 7.83 10.49
N ARG A 148 8.81 6.69 10.36
CA ARG A 148 9.80 6.24 11.34
C ARG A 148 10.97 7.22 11.47
N LEU A 149 11.39 7.85 10.38
CA LEU A 149 12.48 8.83 10.41
C LEU A 149 12.04 10.15 11.04
N ASP A 150 10.83 10.64 10.75
CA ASP A 150 10.25 11.81 11.40
C ASP A 150 10.22 11.64 12.93
N CYS A 151 9.71 10.51 13.40
CA CYS A 151 9.68 10.18 14.83
C CYS A 151 11.09 10.14 15.43
N ARG A 152 12.04 9.48 14.75
CA ARG A 152 13.43 9.38 15.21
C ARG A 152 14.14 10.73 15.22
N LEU A 153 13.92 11.55 14.18
CA LEU A 153 14.49 12.89 14.09
C LEU A 153 13.91 13.83 15.14
N ALA A 154 12.59 13.77 15.36
CA ALA A 154 11.94 14.56 16.42
C ALA A 154 12.44 14.17 17.81
N ALA A 155 12.54 12.87 18.10
CA ALA A 155 13.11 12.37 19.35
C ALA A 155 14.58 12.78 19.52
N TYR A 156 15.39 12.68 18.48
CA TYR A 156 16.79 13.13 18.47
C TYR A 156 16.91 14.62 18.83
N LEU A 157 16.09 15.47 18.22
CA LEU A 157 16.09 16.90 18.50
C LEU A 157 15.66 17.20 19.94
N CYS A 158 14.62 16.53 20.44
CA CYS A 158 14.16 16.69 21.82
C CYS A 158 15.21 16.28 22.85
N GLN A 159 15.96 15.20 22.59
CA GLN A 159 16.95 14.67 23.52
C GLN A 159 18.25 15.48 23.53
N ARG A 160 18.64 16.06 22.41
CA ARG A 160 19.94 16.75 22.24
C ARG A 160 19.87 18.26 22.29
N ALA A 161 18.66 18.85 22.25
CA ALA A 161 18.52 20.28 22.44
C ALA A 161 18.92 20.70 23.88
N GLY A 162 19.76 21.71 23.98
CA GLY A 162 20.11 22.29 25.27
C GLY A 162 18.89 22.93 25.98
N SER A 163 19.08 23.38 27.22
CA SER A 163 18.04 24.05 28.01
C SER A 163 17.49 25.33 27.34
N ASP A 164 18.28 25.94 26.44
CA ASP A 164 17.90 27.09 25.63
C ASP A 164 17.23 26.70 24.29
N GLY A 165 16.96 25.39 24.08
CA GLY A 165 16.38 24.85 22.89
C GLY A 165 17.32 24.81 21.67
N LYS A 166 18.61 25.14 21.84
CA LYS A 166 19.57 25.14 20.75
C LYS A 166 20.32 23.80 20.64
N LEU A 167 20.57 23.39 19.39
CA LEU A 167 21.42 22.27 19.06
C LEU A 167 22.45 22.72 18.01
N ALA A 168 23.73 22.74 18.38
CA ALA A 168 24.84 23.01 17.47
C ALA A 168 25.18 21.71 16.73
N THR A 169 24.69 21.56 15.50
CA THR A 169 24.87 20.36 14.69
C THR A 169 24.67 20.66 13.21
N THR A 170 25.14 19.77 12.35
CA THR A 170 24.93 19.83 10.91
C THR A 170 23.95 18.74 10.46
N HIS A 171 23.34 18.93 9.30
CA HIS A 171 22.47 17.90 8.71
C HIS A 171 23.24 16.60 8.41
N ASP A 172 24.54 16.70 8.09
CA ASP A 172 25.43 15.53 7.89
C ASP A 172 25.63 14.75 9.19
N ALA A 173 25.87 15.43 10.30
CA ALA A 173 26.03 14.78 11.59
C ALA A 173 24.74 14.08 12.05
N ILE A 174 23.59 14.71 11.89
CA ILE A 174 22.28 14.09 12.16
C ILE A 174 22.07 12.88 11.25
N ALA A 175 22.42 13.00 9.98
CA ALA A 175 22.27 11.90 9.02
C ALA A 175 23.11 10.68 9.40
N ALA A 176 24.36 10.91 9.83
CA ALA A 176 25.24 9.88 10.34
C ALA A 176 24.68 9.20 11.60
N ASP A 177 24.23 10.01 12.58
CA ASP A 177 23.67 9.50 13.84
C ASP A 177 22.36 8.70 13.64
N LEU A 178 21.54 9.10 12.65
CA LEU A 178 20.27 8.43 12.34
C LEU A 178 20.38 7.35 11.25
N GLY A 179 21.58 7.13 10.66
CA GLY A 179 21.78 6.14 9.62
C GLY A 179 20.98 6.44 8.35
N THR A 180 20.96 7.70 7.89
CA THR A 180 20.22 8.15 6.72
C THR A 180 21.03 9.14 5.88
N ALA A 181 20.47 9.61 4.75
CA ALA A 181 21.14 10.59 3.89
C ALA A 181 20.86 12.02 4.34
N ARG A 182 21.84 12.92 4.15
CA ARG A 182 21.73 14.35 4.48
C ARG A 182 20.54 15.03 3.83
N GLU A 183 20.26 14.72 2.57
CA GLU A 183 19.14 15.26 1.79
C GLU A 183 17.80 14.94 2.45
N VAL A 184 17.67 13.74 2.98
CA VAL A 184 16.48 13.27 3.67
C VAL A 184 16.30 14.05 4.98
N VAL A 185 17.34 14.15 5.80
CA VAL A 185 17.32 14.99 7.03
C VAL A 185 16.94 16.44 6.71
N SER A 186 17.54 17.01 5.66
CA SER A 186 17.26 18.39 5.23
C SER A 186 15.80 18.60 4.86
N ARG A 187 15.18 17.62 4.18
CA ARG A 187 13.77 17.67 3.79
C ARG A 187 12.85 17.62 5.01
N HIS A 188 13.11 16.72 5.97
CA HIS A 188 12.33 16.61 7.19
C HIS A 188 12.46 17.83 8.10
N LEU A 189 13.67 18.37 8.28
CA LEU A 189 13.89 19.59 9.03
C LEU A 189 13.17 20.79 8.43
N LYS A 190 13.14 20.94 7.10
CA LYS A 190 12.33 21.97 6.43
C LYS A 190 10.83 21.77 6.66
N SER A 191 10.36 20.54 6.74
CA SER A 191 8.98 20.25 7.11
C SER A 191 8.66 20.67 8.54
N PHE A 192 9.55 20.36 9.49
CA PHE A 192 9.42 20.79 10.90
C PHE A 192 9.48 22.32 11.05
N GLU A 193 10.31 22.98 10.23
CA GLU A 193 10.37 24.44 10.21
C GLU A 193 9.07 25.07 9.70
N ARG A 194 8.49 24.54 8.63
CA ARG A 194 7.18 24.99 8.12
C ARG A 194 6.05 24.82 9.13
N ARG A 195 6.11 23.76 9.95
CA ARG A 195 5.18 23.52 11.07
C ARG A 195 5.48 24.38 12.31
N GLY A 196 6.51 25.22 12.27
CA GLY A 196 6.92 26.05 13.41
C GLY A 196 7.55 25.27 14.57
N ALA A 197 7.88 23.99 14.37
CA ALA A 197 8.48 23.17 15.42
C ALA A 197 9.96 23.51 15.66
N VAL A 198 10.70 23.89 14.61
CA VAL A 198 12.10 24.27 14.67
C VAL A 198 12.38 25.56 13.89
N ALA A 199 13.55 26.15 14.10
CA ALA A 199 14.14 27.16 13.23
C ALA A 199 15.54 26.68 12.83
N LEU A 200 15.83 26.75 11.52
CA LEU A 200 17.12 26.33 10.97
C LEU A 200 18.08 27.51 10.86
N GLY A 201 19.31 27.30 11.29
CA GLY A 201 20.41 28.25 11.19
C GLY A 201 21.67 27.60 10.61
N ARG A 202 22.66 28.40 10.28
CA ARG A 202 23.94 27.86 9.77
C ARG A 202 24.65 27.07 10.87
N GLY A 203 24.70 25.73 10.71
CA GLY A 203 25.32 24.84 11.70
C GLY A 203 24.58 24.75 13.04
N SER A 204 23.31 25.15 13.10
CA SER A 204 22.52 25.09 14.32
C SER A 204 21.02 24.91 14.03
N ILE A 205 20.33 24.24 14.94
CA ILE A 205 18.88 24.05 14.91
C ILE A 205 18.35 24.55 16.25
N ARG A 206 17.27 25.30 16.21
CA ARG A 206 16.58 25.77 17.44
C ARG A 206 15.20 25.16 17.51
N VAL A 207 14.91 24.43 18.56
CA VAL A 207 13.57 23.95 18.91
C VAL A 207 12.71 25.14 19.32
N LYS A 208 11.62 25.39 18.61
CA LYS A 208 10.63 26.45 18.87
C LYS A 208 9.42 25.92 19.61
N ASN A 209 8.99 24.72 19.30
CA ASN A 209 7.84 24.05 19.89
C ASN A 209 8.19 22.61 20.25
N ALA A 210 8.64 22.40 21.49
CA ALA A 210 9.00 21.08 21.99
C ALA A 210 7.80 20.15 22.16
N ALA A 211 6.58 20.68 22.35
CA ALA A 211 5.37 19.87 22.41
C ALA A 211 5.09 19.23 21.04
N CYS A 212 5.10 20.03 19.98
CA CYS A 212 4.93 19.55 18.61
C CYS A 212 5.96 18.47 18.23
N LEU A 213 7.24 18.64 18.63
CA LEU A 213 8.26 17.61 18.38
C LEU A 213 8.03 16.34 19.21
N ARG A 214 7.55 16.43 20.43
CA ARG A 214 7.20 15.25 21.24
C ARG A 214 6.04 14.49 20.65
N ASP A 215 5.01 15.17 20.17
CA ASP A 215 3.87 14.56 19.49
C ASP A 215 4.33 13.82 18.22
N LEU A 216 5.21 14.43 17.45
CA LEU A 216 5.84 13.79 16.29
C LEU A 216 6.71 12.59 16.70
N ALA A 217 7.46 12.66 17.80
CA ALA A 217 8.33 11.58 18.28
C ALA A 217 7.55 10.35 18.74
N VAL A 218 6.34 10.54 19.28
CA VAL A 218 5.47 9.43 19.72
C VAL A 218 4.78 8.75 18.53
N GLY A 219 4.86 9.32 17.32
CA GLY A 219 4.15 8.83 16.15
C GLY A 219 2.66 9.08 16.33
N ALA A 220 2.23 10.33 16.18
CA ALA A 220 0.84 10.71 16.31
C ALA A 220 -0.06 9.89 15.39
N GLY A 221 -0.68 8.86 15.95
CA GLY A 221 -1.92 8.30 15.44
C GLY A 221 -3.05 9.28 15.75
N ALA A 222 -3.11 10.39 15.02
CA ALA A 222 -4.31 11.23 14.93
C ALA A 222 -4.15 12.12 13.70
N SER A 223 -4.87 11.79 12.64
CA SER A 223 -5.24 12.77 11.63
C SER A 223 -5.96 13.92 12.34
N PRO A 224 -5.58 15.18 12.11
CA PRO A 224 -6.50 16.27 12.35
C PRO A 224 -7.55 16.22 11.23
N ASP A 225 -8.83 16.18 11.64
CA ASP A 225 -10.00 16.44 10.82
C ASP A 225 -9.71 17.54 9.79
N HIS A 226 -10.03 17.25 8.53
CA HIS A 226 -10.27 18.29 7.53
C HIS A 226 -11.76 18.67 7.59
N PRO A 227 -12.08 19.99 7.66
CA PRO A 227 -13.44 20.46 7.50
C PRO A 227 -13.94 20.30 6.07
#